data_94377012af90d7d1fa6b48293605c3be
#
_entry.id   94377012af90d7d1fa6b48293605c3be
#
_cell.length_a   1.000
_cell.length_b   1.000
_cell.length_c   1.000
_cell.angle_alpha   90.00
_cell.angle_beta   90.00
_cell.angle_gamma   90.00
#
_symmetry.space_group_name_H-M   'P 1'
#
loop_
_entity.id
_entity.type
_entity.pdbx_description
1 polymer ?
#
loop_
_entity_poly.entity_id
_entity_poly.type
_entity_poly.pdbx_seq_one_letter_code
_entity_poly.pdbx_strand_id
1 'polypeptide(L)'
;NFLAVIPISHINGPREETDFYAFVNFKYKARNYIKYQITYLSCTCRSADVNYWMTAYVELTLPESKNLDDAQVRFLSFDRDNGDKYTAGFWGDSNPTPAGATYEMFKEEYIPFFIDKDYAYIKTLSTVDDIDAADYSAGEGRESLTLDTFTGSSVSTNNIIRMLNALMEYHGTDEY
;
A
#
# COMPACT_ATOMS: atom_id res chain seq x y z
N ASN A 1 -10.16 6.18 -19.38
CA ASN A 1 -11.00 5.01 -19.07
C ASN A 1 -10.25 4.13 -18.08
N PHE A 2 -10.85 3.78 -16.97
CA PHE A 2 -10.37 2.79 -16.00
C PHE A 2 -11.21 1.51 -16.13
N LEU A 3 -10.65 0.38 -15.69
CA LEU A 3 -11.31 -0.92 -15.79
C LEU A 3 -12.36 -1.13 -14.72
N ALA A 4 -12.07 -0.69 -13.49
CA ALA A 4 -12.96 -0.85 -12.36
C ALA A 4 -12.81 0.30 -11.36
N VAL A 5 -13.90 0.57 -10.65
CA VAL A 5 -13.93 1.41 -9.45
C VAL A 5 -14.20 0.48 -8.29
N ILE A 6 -13.32 0.45 -7.33
CA ILE A 6 -13.40 -0.45 -6.19
C ILE A 6 -13.52 0.33 -4.88
N PRO A 7 -14.28 -0.18 -3.90
CA PRO A 7 -14.36 0.46 -2.59
C PRO A 7 -13.02 0.34 -1.86
N ILE A 8 -12.69 1.39 -1.14
CA ILE A 8 -11.52 1.44 -0.25
C ILE A 8 -11.88 2.19 1.02
N SER A 9 -11.44 1.69 2.16
CA SER A 9 -11.54 2.42 3.41
C SER A 9 -10.29 3.27 3.58
N HIS A 10 -10.45 4.58 3.36
CA HIS A 10 -9.36 5.55 3.42
C HIS A 10 -9.13 6.04 4.85
N ILE A 11 -7.87 6.08 5.27
CA ILE A 11 -7.46 6.68 6.54
C ILE A 11 -7.18 8.16 6.34
N ASN A 12 -7.95 9.02 7.01
CA ASN A 12 -7.76 10.48 6.99
C ASN A 12 -6.79 10.97 8.06
N GLY A 13 -6.64 10.23 9.13
CA GLY A 13 -5.83 10.54 10.28
C GLY A 13 -5.67 9.34 11.20
N PRO A 14 -5.09 9.45 12.37
CA PRO A 14 -4.72 8.30 13.20
C PRO A 14 -5.91 7.42 13.63
N ARG A 15 -7.12 7.97 13.60
CA ARG A 15 -8.33 7.28 14.09
C ARG A 15 -9.58 7.58 13.25
N GLU A 16 -9.40 8.12 12.07
CA GLU A 16 -10.51 8.51 11.19
C GLU A 16 -10.46 7.71 9.91
N GLU A 17 -11.55 7.06 9.57
CA GLU A 17 -11.73 6.36 8.30
C GLU A 17 -12.88 6.98 7.52
N THR A 18 -12.75 6.93 6.20
CA THR A 18 -13.80 7.35 5.27
C THR A 18 -13.92 6.33 4.16
N ASP A 19 -15.14 5.90 3.87
CA ASP A 19 -15.41 5.09 2.70
C ASP A 19 -15.15 5.92 1.44
N PHE A 20 -14.34 5.37 0.57
CA PHE A 20 -13.92 6.02 -0.65
C PHE A 20 -13.76 5.01 -1.79
N TYR A 21 -13.16 5.45 -2.89
CA TYR A 21 -12.96 4.62 -4.08
C TYR A 21 -11.53 4.69 -4.57
N ALA A 22 -11.06 3.56 -5.09
CA ALA A 22 -9.83 3.47 -5.88
C ALA A 22 -10.18 3.05 -7.32
N PHE A 23 -9.27 3.30 -8.24
CA PHE A 23 -9.46 3.09 -9.67
C PHE A 23 -8.45 2.08 -10.19
N VAL A 24 -8.92 0.93 -10.64
CA VAL A 24 -8.10 -0.02 -11.37
C VAL A 24 -8.01 0.48 -12.82
N ASN A 25 -6.85 1.00 -13.19
CA ASN A 25 -6.63 1.60 -14.50
C ASN A 25 -6.24 0.59 -15.56
N PHE A 26 -5.51 -0.44 -15.14
CA PHE A 26 -4.94 -1.43 -16.04
C PHE A 26 -4.83 -2.78 -15.35
N LYS A 27 -4.99 -3.84 -16.14
CA LYS A 27 -4.82 -5.22 -15.74
C LYS A 27 -4.14 -5.99 -16.87
N TYR A 28 -3.13 -6.77 -16.53
CA TYR A 28 -2.49 -7.71 -17.44
C TYR A 28 -2.37 -9.07 -16.79
N LYS A 29 -3.00 -10.08 -17.38
CA LYS A 29 -2.95 -11.46 -16.90
C LYS A 29 -1.79 -12.20 -17.53
N ALA A 30 -0.84 -12.61 -16.71
CA ALA A 30 0.23 -13.54 -17.06
C ALA A 30 -0.17 -14.97 -16.69
N ARG A 31 0.76 -15.90 -16.84
CA ARG A 31 0.48 -17.33 -16.57
C ARG A 31 0.13 -17.61 -15.11
N ASN A 32 0.85 -17.00 -14.18
CA ASN A 32 0.78 -17.30 -12.74
C ASN A 32 0.65 -16.05 -11.85
N TYR A 33 0.39 -14.91 -12.44
CA TYR A 33 0.13 -13.65 -11.73
C TYR A 33 -0.68 -12.68 -12.59
N ILE A 34 -1.25 -11.69 -11.95
CA ILE A 34 -1.87 -10.55 -12.60
C ILE A 34 -1.15 -9.28 -12.18
N LYS A 35 -0.84 -8.45 -13.15
CA LYS A 35 -0.32 -7.10 -12.94
C LYS A 35 -1.44 -6.09 -13.00
N TYR A 36 -1.52 -5.26 -11.98
CA TYR A 36 -2.47 -4.17 -11.85
C TYR A 36 -1.77 -2.82 -11.84
N GLN A 37 -2.46 -1.83 -12.37
CA GLN A 37 -2.20 -0.43 -12.08
C GLN A 37 -3.42 0.12 -11.36
N ILE A 38 -3.23 0.65 -10.16
CA ILE A 38 -4.30 1.18 -9.32
C ILE A 38 -3.97 2.60 -8.87
N THR A 39 -4.94 3.50 -8.98
CA THR A 39 -4.84 4.86 -8.45
C THR A 39 -5.77 4.99 -7.25
N TYR A 40 -5.24 5.48 -6.15
CA TYR A 40 -5.96 5.62 -4.89
C TYR A 40 -5.57 6.92 -4.18
N LEU A 41 -6.42 7.36 -3.27
CA LEU A 41 -6.17 8.52 -2.43
C LEU A 41 -5.20 8.14 -1.30
N SER A 42 -4.01 8.70 -1.32
CA SER A 42 -2.96 8.40 -0.34
C SER A 42 -3.06 9.26 0.90
N CYS A 43 -3.27 10.57 0.73
CA CYS A 43 -3.34 11.49 1.85
C CYS A 43 -4.27 12.69 1.57
N THR A 44 -5.03 13.07 2.61
CA THR A 44 -5.84 14.29 2.66
C THR A 44 -5.44 15.18 3.84
N CYS A 45 -4.34 14.87 4.51
CA CYS A 45 -4.00 15.35 5.83
C CYS A 45 -3.39 16.76 5.88
N ARG A 46 -3.00 17.34 4.76
CA ARG A 46 -2.27 18.62 4.76
C ARG A 46 -3.14 19.85 4.70
N SER A 47 -4.25 19.78 4.00
CA SER A 47 -5.27 20.82 4.00
C SER A 47 -6.57 20.27 3.43
N ALA A 48 -7.68 20.95 3.73
CA ALA A 48 -9.00 20.54 3.22
C ALA A 48 -9.11 20.52 1.70
N ASP A 49 -8.25 21.25 1.01
CA ASP A 49 -8.31 21.44 -0.45
C ASP A 49 -7.26 20.64 -1.21
N VAL A 50 -6.40 19.89 -0.50
CA VAL A 50 -5.29 19.16 -1.12
C VAL A 50 -5.43 17.66 -0.90
N ASN A 51 -5.64 16.97 -2.01
CA ASN A 51 -5.72 15.52 -2.06
C ASN A 51 -4.53 14.96 -2.83
N TYR A 52 -3.80 14.03 -2.21
CA TYR A 52 -2.66 13.38 -2.82
C TYR A 52 -3.06 12.00 -3.35
N TRP A 53 -3.16 11.88 -4.66
CA TRP A 53 -3.42 10.63 -5.35
C TRP A 53 -2.11 9.93 -5.70
N MET A 54 -2.10 8.62 -5.51
CA MET A 54 -0.97 7.76 -5.82
C MET A 54 -1.37 6.71 -6.84
N THR A 55 -0.46 6.38 -7.73
CA THR A 55 -0.60 5.23 -8.63
C THR A 55 0.38 4.16 -8.20
N ALA A 56 -0.15 2.97 -7.93
CA ALA A 56 0.64 1.79 -7.60
C ALA A 56 0.62 0.78 -8.74
N TYR A 57 1.72 0.06 -8.89
CA TYR A 57 1.86 -1.12 -9.75
C TYR A 57 2.01 -2.34 -8.85
N VAL A 58 1.06 -3.24 -8.93
CA VAL A 58 0.99 -4.40 -8.04
C VAL A 58 0.88 -5.67 -8.89
N GLU A 59 1.71 -6.64 -8.60
CA GLU A 59 1.55 -7.99 -9.14
C GLU A 59 1.09 -8.93 -8.04
N LEU A 60 -0.05 -9.60 -8.27
CA LEU A 60 -0.63 -10.59 -7.38
C LEU A 60 -0.56 -11.97 -8.03
N THR A 61 -0.13 -12.96 -7.27
CA THR A 61 -0.02 -14.34 -7.78
C THR A 61 -1.38 -14.97 -8.01
N LEU A 62 -1.43 -15.94 -8.92
CA LEU A 62 -2.56 -16.84 -9.14
C LEU A 62 -2.20 -18.19 -8.53
N PRO A 63 -2.57 -18.47 -7.28
CA PRO A 63 -2.20 -19.74 -6.64
C PRO A 63 -2.90 -20.94 -7.29
N GLU A 64 -2.20 -22.06 -7.34
CA GLU A 64 -2.74 -23.32 -7.88
C GLU A 64 -3.94 -23.83 -7.06
N SER A 65 -3.98 -23.52 -5.78
CA SER A 65 -5.10 -23.83 -4.86
C SER A 65 -6.42 -23.16 -5.26
N LYS A 66 -6.36 -22.09 -6.03
CA LYS A 66 -7.49 -21.19 -6.33
C LYS A 66 -8.16 -20.64 -5.07
N ASN A 67 -7.42 -20.56 -3.98
CA ASN A 67 -7.85 -19.91 -2.75
C ASN A 67 -7.24 -18.52 -2.69
N LEU A 68 -8.07 -17.50 -2.57
CA LEU A 68 -7.60 -16.11 -2.47
C LEU A 68 -6.62 -15.91 -1.31
N ASP A 69 -6.81 -16.61 -0.20
CA ASP A 69 -5.94 -16.50 0.97
C ASP A 69 -4.47 -16.84 0.67
N ASP A 70 -4.23 -17.66 -0.36
CA ASP A 70 -2.89 -18.07 -0.79
C ASP A 70 -2.30 -17.12 -1.86
N ALA A 71 -3.05 -16.14 -2.35
CA ALA A 71 -2.55 -15.15 -3.29
C ALA A 71 -1.56 -14.23 -2.60
N GLN A 72 -0.40 -14.01 -3.22
CA GLN A 72 0.71 -13.24 -2.64
C GLN A 72 0.98 -11.97 -3.44
N VAL A 73 1.47 -10.96 -2.74
CA VAL A 73 2.06 -9.76 -3.36
C VAL A 73 3.42 -10.16 -3.94
N ARG A 74 3.49 -10.25 -5.25
CA ARG A 74 4.72 -10.59 -5.97
C ARG A 74 5.59 -9.38 -6.26
N PHE A 75 4.97 -8.23 -6.47
CA PHE A 75 5.63 -6.98 -6.79
C PHE A 75 4.77 -5.80 -6.32
N LEU A 76 5.42 -4.76 -5.84
CA LEU A 76 4.78 -3.51 -5.45
C LEU A 76 5.73 -2.36 -5.74
N SER A 77 5.25 -1.39 -6.51
CA SER A 77 5.95 -0.13 -6.73
C SER A 77 4.95 1.01 -6.90
N PHE A 78 5.43 2.23 -6.83
CA PHE A 78 4.62 3.42 -6.95
C PHE A 78 5.18 4.34 -8.02
N ASP A 79 4.30 5.09 -8.69
CA ASP A 79 4.74 6.18 -9.51
C ASP A 79 5.50 7.18 -8.67
N ARG A 80 6.68 7.46 -9.14
CA ARG A 80 7.42 8.61 -8.72
C ARG A 80 7.23 9.68 -9.78
N ASP A 81 6.65 10.78 -9.39
CA ASP A 81 6.57 11.92 -10.31
C ASP A 81 7.98 12.31 -10.77
N ASN A 82 8.06 12.73 -11.98
CA ASN A 82 9.32 13.14 -12.60
C ASN A 82 9.86 14.41 -11.92
N GLY A 83 10.87 14.23 -11.09
CA GLY A 83 11.61 15.32 -10.50
C GLY A 83 10.93 16.00 -9.33
N ASP A 84 10.92 17.30 -9.32
CA ASP A 84 10.71 18.15 -8.15
C ASP A 84 9.29 18.19 -7.57
N LYS A 85 8.35 17.46 -8.17
CA LYS A 85 6.94 17.51 -7.78
C LYS A 85 6.57 16.50 -6.71
N TYR A 86 7.32 15.42 -6.57
CA TYR A 86 7.21 14.56 -5.41
C TYR A 86 7.99 15.16 -4.27
N THR A 87 7.45 16.22 -3.84
CA THR A 87 7.88 16.74 -2.58
C THR A 87 7.38 15.82 -1.50
N ALA A 88 8.07 15.85 -0.52
CA ALA A 88 7.77 15.64 0.83
C ALA A 88 6.29 15.66 1.11
N GLY A 89 5.70 14.61 1.59
CA GLY A 89 4.31 14.56 1.93
C GLY A 89 3.46 13.64 1.11
N PHE A 90 3.92 13.21 -0.03
CA PHE A 90 3.29 12.09 -0.72
C PHE A 90 3.56 10.76 0.00
N TRP A 91 4.71 10.68 0.63
CA TRP A 91 5.23 9.49 1.31
C TRP A 91 5.41 9.70 2.81
N GLY A 92 4.47 10.33 3.46
CA GLY A 92 4.58 10.67 4.86
C GLY A 92 5.21 12.05 5.04
N ASP A 93 5.83 12.29 6.15
CA ASP A 93 6.53 13.54 6.37
C ASP A 93 7.93 13.49 5.77
N SER A 94 8.06 14.12 4.68
CA SER A 94 9.36 14.37 4.09
C SER A 94 10.02 15.62 4.63
N ASN A 95 9.39 16.35 5.52
CA ASN A 95 10.18 17.13 6.43
C ASN A 95 11.00 16.14 7.26
N PRO A 96 12.31 16.30 7.30
CA PRO A 96 13.15 15.50 8.18
C PRO A 96 12.87 15.92 9.63
N THR A 97 11.70 15.56 10.11
CA THR A 97 11.48 15.47 11.53
C THR A 97 12.16 14.19 12.00
N PRO A 98 12.65 14.12 13.22
CA PRO A 98 13.28 12.91 13.74
C PRO A 98 12.42 11.65 13.64
N ALA A 99 11.15 11.78 13.29
CA ALA A 99 10.16 10.71 13.19
C ALA A 99 9.59 10.53 11.77
N GLY A 100 10.07 11.27 10.77
CA GLY A 100 9.50 11.23 9.41
C GLY A 100 10.04 10.09 8.57
N ALA A 101 9.16 9.25 8.03
CA ALA A 101 9.52 8.29 7.01
C ALA A 101 9.79 9.01 5.68
N THR A 102 10.91 8.72 5.06
CA THR A 102 11.28 9.24 3.75
C THR A 102 10.82 8.28 2.65
N TYR A 103 10.74 8.77 1.41
CA TYR A 103 10.46 7.91 0.26
C TYR A 103 11.46 6.76 0.13
N GLU A 104 12.74 7.01 0.38
CA GLU A 104 13.78 5.98 0.32
C GLU A 104 13.54 4.89 1.37
N MET A 105 13.15 5.24 2.59
CA MET A 105 12.75 4.28 3.61
C MET A 105 11.54 3.44 3.19
N PHE A 106 10.51 4.05 2.59
CA PHE A 106 9.39 3.29 2.04
C PHE A 106 9.84 2.29 0.99
N LYS A 107 10.68 2.71 0.07
CA LYS A 107 11.16 1.88 -1.03
C LYS A 107 12.08 0.75 -0.57
N GLU A 108 12.94 1.02 0.40
CA GLU A 108 13.98 0.08 0.84
C GLU A 108 13.51 -0.86 1.96
N GLU A 109 12.50 -0.46 2.74
CA GLU A 109 12.11 -1.18 3.95
C GLU A 109 10.64 -1.55 3.98
N TYR A 110 9.73 -0.58 3.84
CA TYR A 110 8.30 -0.80 4.04
C TYR A 110 7.64 -1.54 2.86
N ILE A 111 7.90 -1.12 1.64
CA ILE A 111 7.38 -1.79 0.43
C ILE A 111 7.89 -3.24 0.35
N PRO A 112 9.20 -3.52 0.54
CA PRO A 112 9.71 -4.89 0.53
C PRO A 112 9.11 -5.79 1.62
N PHE A 113 8.63 -5.23 2.71
CA PHE A 113 7.94 -6.00 3.75
C PHE A 113 6.71 -6.74 3.22
N PHE A 114 5.96 -6.14 2.29
CA PHE A 114 4.75 -6.75 1.74
C PHE A 114 5.01 -7.80 0.66
N ILE A 115 6.21 -7.86 0.10
CA ILE A 115 6.54 -8.86 -0.92
C ILE A 115 6.49 -10.26 -0.29
N ASP A 116 5.86 -11.18 -1.02
CA ASP A 116 5.58 -12.57 -0.61
C ASP A 116 4.58 -12.73 0.55
N LYS A 117 4.02 -11.63 1.07
CA LYS A 117 2.90 -11.70 2.01
C LYS A 117 1.63 -12.12 1.26
N ASP A 118 0.94 -13.11 1.81
CA ASP A 118 -0.32 -13.60 1.27
C ASP A 118 -1.53 -12.80 1.77
N TYR A 119 -2.68 -13.03 1.13
CA TYR A 119 -3.90 -12.34 1.55
C TYR A 119 -4.37 -12.76 2.94
N ALA A 120 -4.12 -14.01 3.34
CA ALA A 120 -4.43 -14.48 4.69
C ALA A 120 -3.78 -13.58 5.75
N TYR A 121 -2.53 -13.13 5.51
CA TYR A 121 -1.84 -12.18 6.37
C TYR A 121 -2.34 -10.75 6.17
N ILE A 122 -2.37 -10.25 4.93
CA ILE A 122 -2.68 -8.84 4.63
C ILE A 122 -4.07 -8.45 5.13
N LYS A 123 -5.06 -9.33 5.01
CA LYS A 123 -6.42 -9.05 5.50
C LYS A 123 -6.52 -8.88 7.02
N THR A 124 -5.51 -9.29 7.77
CA THR A 124 -5.45 -9.05 9.23
C THR A 124 -5.01 -7.65 9.59
N LEU A 125 -4.45 -6.92 8.63
CA LEU A 125 -3.92 -5.57 8.83
C LEU A 125 -4.97 -4.52 8.48
N SER A 126 -5.27 -3.66 9.42
CA SER A 126 -6.07 -2.44 9.22
C SER A 126 -5.19 -1.20 9.14
N THR A 127 -4.14 -1.17 9.96
CA THR A 127 -3.15 -0.10 10.03
C THR A 127 -1.74 -0.68 10.23
N VAL A 128 -0.74 0.16 10.15
CA VAL A 128 0.65 -0.22 10.42
C VAL A 128 0.84 -0.74 11.86
N ASP A 129 0.00 -0.30 12.80
CA ASP A 129 0.04 -0.76 14.19
C ASP A 129 -0.30 -2.25 14.35
N ASP A 130 -0.95 -2.85 13.36
CA ASP A 130 -1.27 -4.28 13.35
C ASP A 130 -0.09 -5.15 12.90
N ILE A 131 0.97 -4.56 12.39
CA ILE A 131 2.17 -5.28 11.97
C ILE A 131 2.97 -5.70 13.22
N ASP A 132 3.21 -7.00 13.36
CA ASP A 132 4.07 -7.51 14.43
C ASP A 132 5.51 -7.04 14.22
N ALA A 133 6.08 -6.40 15.25
CA ALA A 133 7.43 -5.85 15.19
C ALA A 133 8.50 -6.91 14.95
N ALA A 134 8.32 -8.13 15.50
CA ALA A 134 9.25 -9.22 15.29
C ALA A 134 9.17 -9.75 13.84
N ASP A 135 7.97 -9.85 13.28
CA ASP A 135 7.77 -10.25 11.89
C ASP A 135 8.34 -9.19 10.91
N TYR A 136 8.13 -7.92 11.21
CA TYR A 136 8.75 -6.84 10.42
C TYR A 136 10.27 -6.90 10.46
N SER A 137 10.86 -7.04 11.63
CA SER A 137 12.31 -7.04 11.85
C SER A 137 13.00 -8.32 11.36
N ALA A 138 12.27 -9.38 11.05
CA ALA A 138 12.84 -10.61 10.47
C ALA A 138 13.39 -10.41 9.05
N GLY A 139 13.01 -9.32 8.36
CA GLY A 139 13.52 -9.01 7.04
C GLY A 139 14.88 -8.33 7.06
N GLU A 140 15.69 -8.60 6.04
CA GLU A 140 16.99 -7.97 5.88
C GLU A 140 16.87 -6.44 5.80
N GLY A 141 17.73 -5.73 6.52
CA GLY A 141 17.79 -4.26 6.54
C GLY A 141 16.64 -3.58 7.29
N ARG A 142 15.78 -4.33 7.99
CA ARG A 142 14.66 -3.80 8.77
C ARG A 142 14.89 -3.95 10.26
N GLU A 143 14.51 -2.93 11.01
CA GLU A 143 14.56 -2.91 12.47
C GLU A 143 13.21 -2.45 13.03
N SER A 144 12.90 -2.83 14.26
CA SER A 144 11.66 -2.39 14.94
C SER A 144 11.55 -0.87 15.01
N LEU A 145 12.68 -0.18 15.14
CA LEU A 145 12.74 1.29 15.14
C LEU A 145 12.21 1.91 13.84
N THR A 146 12.45 1.26 12.69
CA THR A 146 11.93 1.75 11.40
C THR A 146 10.42 1.56 11.31
N LEU A 147 9.87 0.49 11.88
CA LEU A 147 8.43 0.31 11.98
C LEU A 147 7.78 1.42 12.81
N ASP A 148 8.38 1.82 13.93
CA ASP A 148 7.90 2.94 14.74
C ASP A 148 7.90 4.26 13.95
N THR A 149 8.88 4.45 13.07
CA THR A 149 8.92 5.61 12.17
C THR A 149 7.74 5.60 11.19
N PHE A 150 7.40 4.46 10.61
CA PHE A 150 6.24 4.32 9.72
C PHE A 150 4.92 4.51 10.48
N THR A 151 4.83 4.05 11.70
CA THR A 151 3.69 4.31 12.59
C THR A 151 3.48 5.82 12.79
N GLY A 152 4.55 6.57 12.99
CA GLY A 152 4.51 8.04 13.09
C GLY A 152 4.11 8.77 11.81
N SER A 153 4.25 8.13 10.64
CA SER A 153 3.90 8.67 9.31
C SER A 153 2.55 8.15 8.80
N SER A 154 1.62 7.98 9.65
CA SER A 154 0.47 7.08 9.62
C SER A 154 -0.42 7.10 8.37
N VAL A 155 -0.68 8.27 7.75
CA VAL A 155 -1.73 8.34 6.71
C VAL A 155 -1.31 7.58 5.44
N SER A 156 -0.20 7.96 4.83
CA SER A 156 0.29 7.28 3.61
C SER A 156 0.65 5.83 3.86
N THR A 157 1.25 5.53 5.01
CA THR A 157 1.63 4.18 5.44
C THR A 157 0.40 3.27 5.55
N ASN A 158 -0.65 3.74 6.23
CA ASN A 158 -1.89 2.99 6.41
C ASN A 158 -2.65 2.81 5.10
N ASN A 159 -2.66 3.83 4.24
CA ASN A 159 -3.39 3.75 2.98
C ASN A 159 -2.75 2.80 1.95
N ILE A 160 -1.46 2.48 2.08
CA ILE A 160 -0.85 1.38 1.34
C ILE A 160 -1.49 0.04 1.75
N ILE A 161 -1.67 -0.22 3.04
CA ILE A 161 -2.35 -1.42 3.54
C ILE A 161 -3.80 -1.48 3.03
N ARG A 162 -4.51 -0.36 3.09
CA ARG A 162 -5.91 -0.28 2.62
C ARG A 162 -6.02 -0.52 1.13
N MET A 163 -5.09 0.01 0.35
CA MET A 163 -5.03 -0.24 -1.09
C MET A 163 -4.76 -1.71 -1.41
N LEU A 164 -3.81 -2.35 -0.71
CA LEU A 164 -3.52 -3.76 -0.91
C LEU A 164 -4.73 -4.64 -0.57
N ASN A 165 -5.41 -4.39 0.56
CA ASN A 165 -6.63 -5.12 0.93
C ASN A 165 -7.71 -4.98 -0.15
N ALA A 166 -8.02 -3.76 -0.57
CA ALA A 166 -9.04 -3.50 -1.58
C ALA A 166 -8.71 -4.17 -2.93
N LEU A 167 -7.45 -4.11 -3.35
CA LEU A 167 -7.01 -4.71 -4.60
C LEU A 167 -7.04 -6.24 -4.54
N MET A 168 -6.64 -6.85 -3.42
CA MET A 168 -6.68 -8.30 -3.26
C MET A 168 -8.12 -8.83 -3.20
N GLU A 169 -9.04 -8.12 -2.56
CA GLU A 169 -10.47 -8.45 -2.62
C GLU A 169 -11.01 -8.40 -4.06
N TYR A 170 -10.66 -7.35 -4.79
CA TYR A 170 -11.01 -7.24 -6.23
C TYR A 170 -10.41 -8.39 -7.04
N HIS A 171 -9.16 -8.71 -6.82
CA HIS A 171 -8.48 -9.85 -7.45
C HIS A 171 -9.24 -11.16 -7.20
N GLY A 172 -9.71 -11.39 -5.98
CA GLY A 172 -10.53 -12.55 -5.64
C GLY A 172 -11.85 -12.61 -6.40
N THR A 173 -12.58 -11.50 -6.50
CA THR A 173 -13.88 -11.45 -7.20
C THR A 173 -13.77 -11.57 -8.71
N ASP A 174 -12.63 -11.22 -9.28
CA ASP A 174 -12.42 -11.16 -10.72
C ASP A 174 -11.76 -12.45 -11.28
N GLU A 175 -11.02 -13.19 -10.47
CA GLU A 175 -10.20 -14.31 -10.91
C GLU A 175 -10.56 -15.67 -10.30
N TYR A 176 -11.35 -15.71 -9.23
CA TYR A 176 -11.71 -16.95 -8.52
C TYR A 176 -13.19 -17.26 -8.53
#